data_32290cf06a59d6b4b47499bc2e71400e
#
_entry.id   32290cf06a59d6b4b47499bc2e71400e
#
_cell.length_a   1.000
_cell.length_b   1.000
_cell.length_c   1.000
_cell.angle_alpha   90.00
_cell.angle_beta   90.00
_cell.angle_gamma   90.00
#
_symmetry.space_group_name_H-M   'P 1'
#
loop_
_entity.id
_entity.type
_entity.pdbx_description
1 polymer ?
#
loop_
_entity_poly.entity_id
_entity_poly.type
_entity_poly.pdbx_seq_one_letter_code
_entity_poly.pdbx_strand_id
1 'polypeptide(L)'
;MRCPITGNIGAATNPRFTFAAAALLGRAPMAEIVPLGRIEPADVEVLLDAAFGADRKARTAYRMREGVSAVPALSFAALEGKCLVGTLQSWPAALESADCNRISMTLVGPVAVLPDLQRSGLGRMMMEALVKAAAEHGHDALVMIGDPEYYGRFFDFTAEATGGWEVPGPVERHRLLARISRPGGVPAVGRIIPDPAFASGRIAA
;
A
#
# COMPACT_ATOMS: atom_id res chain seq x y z
N MET A 1 1.48 28.82 9.78
CA MET A 1 0.48 27.75 9.80
C MET A 1 1.19 26.45 10.17
N ARG A 2 0.83 25.77 11.26
CA ARG A 2 1.53 24.61 11.80
C ARG A 2 0.92 23.31 11.23
N CYS A 3 1.78 22.32 10.97
CA CYS A 3 1.38 20.98 10.57
C CYS A 3 0.51 20.33 11.67
N PRO A 4 -0.68 19.74 11.38
CA PRO A 4 -1.56 19.18 12.42
C PRO A 4 -0.99 17.94 13.14
N ILE A 5 0.20 17.46 12.80
CA ILE A 5 0.86 16.35 13.48
C ILE A 5 1.61 16.81 14.78
N THR A 6 1.53 18.08 15.18
CA THR A 6 2.08 18.52 16.47
C THR A 6 1.10 18.28 17.62
N GLY A 7 0.79 17.02 17.93
CA GLY A 7 0.37 16.56 19.22
C GLY A 7 1.62 16.38 20.08
N ASN A 8 1.86 17.32 20.96
CA ASN A 8 2.76 17.36 22.13
C ASN A 8 3.63 16.12 22.37
N ILE A 9 4.72 15.98 21.63
CA ILE A 9 5.86 15.14 21.97
C ILE A 9 7.04 16.10 22.09
N GLY A 10 7.64 16.17 23.29
CA GLY A 10 8.66 17.14 23.66
C GLY A 10 9.81 17.25 22.66
N ALA A 11 10.11 18.47 22.32
CA ALA A 11 11.36 19.03 21.82
C ALA A 11 12.18 18.19 20.82
N ALA A 12 11.77 18.20 19.54
CA ALA A 12 12.67 18.32 18.41
C ALA A 12 11.88 18.94 17.24
N THR A 13 11.86 20.26 17.16
CA THR A 13 11.25 21.00 16.06
C THR A 13 12.05 20.78 14.78
N ASN A 14 11.58 19.88 13.92
CA ASN A 14 12.04 19.81 12.55
C ASN A 14 11.26 20.86 11.74
N PRO A 15 11.89 21.93 11.19
CA PRO A 15 11.21 23.07 10.57
C PRO A 15 10.64 22.76 9.17
N ARG A 16 10.51 21.48 8.78
CA ARG A 16 10.16 21.09 7.40
C ARG A 16 8.67 20.84 7.15
N PHE A 17 7.82 20.91 8.17
CA PHE A 17 6.39 20.62 8.01
C PHE A 17 5.53 21.82 8.40
N THR A 18 5.14 22.60 7.41
CA THR A 18 4.17 23.68 7.60
C THR A 18 2.90 23.33 6.82
N PHE A 19 1.80 23.06 7.51
CA PHE A 19 0.50 22.86 6.90
C PHE A 19 -0.11 24.18 6.44
N ALA A 20 -0.53 24.24 5.20
CA ALA A 20 -1.47 25.24 4.73
C ALA A 20 -2.88 24.65 4.76
N ALA A 21 -3.78 25.26 5.51
CA ALA A 21 -5.20 24.95 5.51
C ALA A 21 -5.82 25.31 4.14
N ALA A 22 -5.70 24.42 3.15
CA ALA A 22 -6.36 24.55 1.83
C ALA A 22 -7.74 23.85 1.81
N ALA A 23 -8.26 23.46 2.97
CA ALA A 23 -9.45 22.61 3.10
C ALA A 23 -10.80 23.34 2.97
N LEU A 24 -10.85 24.59 2.46
CA LEU A 24 -12.10 25.37 2.54
C LEU A 24 -12.74 25.79 1.23
N LEU A 25 -12.29 25.34 0.07
CA LEU A 25 -12.91 25.74 -1.20
C LEU A 25 -12.84 24.62 -2.25
N GLY A 26 -13.57 23.52 -2.15
CA GLY A 26 -13.93 22.66 -3.29
C GLY A 26 -12.87 22.44 -4.41
N ARG A 27 -11.61 22.76 -4.17
CA ARG A 27 -10.50 22.63 -5.09
C ARG A 27 -9.96 21.20 -5.01
N ALA A 28 -9.91 20.50 -6.13
CA ALA A 28 -9.21 19.23 -6.22
C ALA A 28 -7.82 19.37 -5.58
N PRO A 29 -7.39 18.44 -4.71
CA PRO A 29 -6.08 18.54 -4.08
C PRO A 29 -5.01 18.60 -5.17
N MET A 30 -4.19 19.66 -5.15
CA MET A 30 -3.02 19.75 -6.03
C MET A 30 -1.87 18.94 -5.43
N ALA A 31 -2.12 17.65 -5.19
CA ALA A 31 -1.10 16.77 -4.67
C ALA A 31 -0.28 16.17 -5.80
N GLU A 32 1.02 16.17 -5.62
CA GLU A 32 1.98 15.51 -6.50
C GLU A 32 2.21 14.07 -6.00
N ILE A 33 2.14 13.10 -6.90
CA ILE A 33 2.51 11.71 -6.60
C ILE A 33 3.99 11.52 -6.95
N VAL A 34 4.77 11.15 -5.94
CA VAL A 34 6.22 10.95 -6.06
C VAL A 34 6.62 9.55 -5.59
N PRO A 35 7.79 9.01 -6.02
CA PRO A 35 8.32 7.79 -5.45
C PRO A 35 8.51 7.90 -3.93
N LEU A 36 8.09 6.88 -3.19
CA LEU A 36 8.15 6.87 -1.73
C LEU A 36 9.59 7.02 -1.19
N GLY A 37 10.58 6.54 -1.91
CA GLY A 37 12.01 6.67 -1.54
C GLY A 37 12.54 8.11 -1.44
N ARG A 38 11.74 9.13 -1.82
CA ARG A 38 12.06 10.55 -1.58
C ARG A 38 11.67 11.03 -0.19
N ILE A 39 10.95 10.22 0.57
CA ILE A 39 10.38 10.57 1.87
C ILE A 39 11.17 9.87 2.97
N GLU A 40 11.47 10.61 4.03
CA GLU A 40 12.11 10.03 5.21
C GLU A 40 11.22 8.95 5.83
N PRO A 41 11.75 7.75 6.13
CA PRO A 41 10.95 6.65 6.69
C PRO A 41 10.20 7.02 7.98
N ALA A 42 10.78 7.88 8.80
CA ALA A 42 10.15 8.34 10.04
C ALA A 42 8.85 9.13 9.77
N ASP A 43 8.82 9.95 8.72
CA ASP A 43 7.64 10.72 8.34
C ASP A 43 6.51 9.80 7.83
N VAL A 44 6.88 8.74 7.10
CA VAL A 44 5.94 7.71 6.65
C VAL A 44 5.30 7.00 7.85
N GLU A 45 6.10 6.61 8.85
CA GLU A 45 5.59 5.97 10.07
C GLU A 45 4.62 6.88 10.84
N VAL A 46 4.93 8.17 10.97
CA VAL A 46 4.04 9.15 11.61
C VAL A 46 2.70 9.25 10.88
N LEU A 47 2.71 9.32 9.54
CA LEU A 47 1.47 9.35 8.74
C LEU A 47 0.67 8.07 8.92
N LEU A 48 1.34 6.91 8.92
CA LEU A 48 0.69 5.62 9.11
C LEU A 48 0.06 5.48 10.49
N ASP A 49 0.72 5.99 11.55
CA ASP A 49 0.18 6.00 12.91
C ASP A 49 -1.03 6.94 13.01
N ALA A 50 -1.00 8.08 12.34
CA ALA A 50 -2.13 9.00 12.27
C ALA A 50 -3.35 8.39 11.54
N ALA A 51 -3.11 7.61 10.48
CA ALA A 51 -4.18 7.02 9.66
C ALA A 51 -4.78 5.74 10.25
N PHE A 52 -3.98 4.92 10.94
CA PHE A 52 -4.37 3.55 11.35
C PHE A 52 -4.25 3.26 12.84
N GLY A 53 -3.66 4.14 13.61
CA GLY A 53 -3.32 3.93 15.01
C GLY A 53 -1.96 3.24 15.20
N ALA A 54 -1.38 3.38 16.39
CA ALA A 54 -0.05 2.83 16.71
C ALA A 54 -0.03 1.29 16.80
N ASP A 55 -1.20 0.66 17.01
CA ASP A 55 -1.39 -0.79 17.09
C ASP A 55 -1.41 -1.48 15.71
N ARG A 56 -1.36 -0.72 14.61
CA ARG A 56 -1.43 -1.23 13.23
C ARG A 56 -0.46 -2.38 12.94
N LYS A 57 0.70 -2.40 13.61
CA LYS A 57 1.74 -3.42 13.40
C LYS A 57 1.31 -4.84 13.82
N ALA A 58 0.25 -4.98 14.61
CA ALA A 58 -0.33 -6.27 14.98
C ALA A 58 -1.21 -6.89 13.89
N ARG A 59 -1.57 -6.13 12.85
CA ARG A 59 -2.48 -6.58 11.78
C ARG A 59 -1.83 -7.62 10.87
N THR A 60 -2.63 -8.52 10.33
CA THR A 60 -2.19 -9.61 9.43
C THR A 60 -1.32 -9.12 8.26
N ALA A 61 -1.64 -7.97 7.65
CA ALA A 61 -0.87 -7.40 6.56
C ALA A 61 0.61 -7.12 6.92
N TYR A 62 0.94 -6.90 8.20
CA TYR A 62 2.32 -6.72 8.64
C TYR A 62 3.09 -8.05 8.68
N ARG A 63 2.43 -9.14 9.05
CA ARG A 63 3.02 -10.50 9.01
C ARG A 63 3.28 -10.95 7.57
N MET A 64 2.43 -10.55 6.63
CA MET A 64 2.59 -10.88 5.20
C MET A 64 3.80 -10.21 4.55
N ARG A 65 4.42 -9.21 5.19
CA ARG A 65 5.58 -8.47 4.70
C ARG A 65 6.78 -8.52 5.63
N GLU A 66 6.76 -9.45 6.58
CA GLU A 66 7.85 -9.60 7.55
C GLU A 66 9.14 -10.02 6.85
N GLY A 67 10.26 -9.35 7.18
CA GLY A 67 11.57 -9.68 6.63
C GLY A 67 11.83 -9.25 5.19
N VAL A 68 10.91 -8.50 4.56
CA VAL A 68 11.10 -7.97 3.20
C VAL A 68 11.05 -6.44 3.18
N SER A 69 11.72 -5.85 2.19
CA SER A 69 11.68 -4.40 1.95
C SER A 69 10.60 -4.05 0.93
N ALA A 70 10.07 -2.83 1.03
CA ALA A 70 9.10 -2.34 0.06
C ALA A 70 9.68 -2.30 -1.36
N VAL A 71 8.84 -2.55 -2.36
CA VAL A 71 9.18 -2.45 -3.78
C VAL A 71 9.22 -0.98 -4.17
N PRO A 72 10.42 -0.39 -4.44
CA PRO A 72 10.53 1.05 -4.67
C PRO A 72 9.73 1.54 -5.88
N ALA A 73 9.71 0.77 -6.98
CA ALA A 73 9.00 1.11 -8.21
C ALA A 73 7.47 1.12 -8.05
N LEU A 74 6.94 0.47 -7.00
CA LEU A 74 5.51 0.33 -6.73
C LEU A 74 5.10 0.98 -5.40
N SER A 75 5.91 1.89 -4.87
CA SER A 75 5.63 2.57 -3.61
C SER A 75 5.68 4.08 -3.81
N PHE A 76 4.63 4.77 -3.38
CA PHE A 76 4.37 6.17 -3.69
C PHE A 76 4.04 6.99 -2.45
N ALA A 77 4.28 8.28 -2.55
CA ALA A 77 3.83 9.29 -1.60
C ALA A 77 3.01 10.36 -2.33
N ALA A 78 2.04 10.91 -1.64
CA ALA A 78 1.30 12.09 -2.09
C ALA A 78 1.79 13.31 -1.29
N LEU A 79 2.23 14.35 -1.99
CA LEU A 79 2.70 15.60 -1.40
C LEU A 79 1.77 16.76 -1.76
N GLU A 80 1.37 17.53 -0.78
CA GLU A 80 0.80 18.87 -0.96
C GLU A 80 1.87 19.92 -0.64
N GLY A 81 2.45 20.51 -1.68
CA GLY A 81 3.66 21.33 -1.53
C GLY A 81 4.82 20.52 -0.99
N LYS A 82 5.22 20.75 0.28
CA LYS A 82 6.28 19.98 0.96
C LYS A 82 5.73 19.02 2.02
N CYS A 83 4.41 18.94 2.17
CA CYS A 83 3.79 18.13 3.22
C CYS A 83 3.42 16.75 2.70
N LEU A 84 3.83 15.70 3.41
CA LEU A 84 3.38 14.35 3.18
C LEU A 84 1.93 14.21 3.62
N VAL A 85 1.03 13.93 2.68
CA VAL A 85 -0.42 13.82 2.92
C VAL A 85 -0.97 12.43 2.65
N GLY A 86 -0.21 11.57 1.97
CA GLY A 86 -0.59 10.19 1.72
C GLY A 86 0.62 9.32 1.41
N THR A 87 0.46 8.01 1.61
CA THR A 87 1.47 7.00 1.28
C THR A 87 0.81 5.71 0.81
N LEU A 88 1.42 5.08 -0.16
CA LEU A 88 1.12 3.74 -0.64
C LEU A 88 2.41 2.94 -0.66
N GLN A 89 2.43 1.80 0.01
CA GLN A 89 3.55 0.88 0.02
C GLN A 89 3.17 -0.41 -0.70
N SER A 90 4.15 -1.05 -1.32
CA SER A 90 4.00 -2.36 -1.96
C SER A 90 5.16 -3.25 -1.55
N TRP A 91 4.90 -4.55 -1.38
CA TRP A 91 5.84 -5.49 -0.80
C TRP A 91 5.92 -6.75 -1.64
N PRO A 92 7.11 -7.35 -1.78
CA PRO A 92 7.24 -8.62 -2.46
C PRO A 92 6.58 -9.74 -1.66
N ALA A 93 5.75 -10.52 -2.33
CA ALA A 93 5.06 -11.67 -1.79
C ALA A 93 5.02 -12.79 -2.83
N ALA A 94 4.74 -14.01 -2.39
CA ALA A 94 4.47 -15.12 -3.27
C ALA A 94 3.25 -15.92 -2.78
N LEU A 95 2.55 -16.55 -3.72
CA LEU A 95 1.62 -17.61 -3.43
C LEU A 95 2.36 -18.95 -3.56
N GLU A 96 2.52 -19.65 -2.44
CA GLU A 96 3.16 -20.96 -2.37
C GLU A 96 2.09 -22.03 -2.39
N SER A 97 2.15 -22.92 -3.40
CA SER A 97 1.27 -24.10 -3.49
C SER A 97 1.76 -25.26 -2.62
N ALA A 98 0.94 -26.31 -2.49
CA ALA A 98 1.30 -27.51 -1.73
C ALA A 98 2.56 -28.21 -2.26
N ASP A 99 2.86 -28.07 -3.57
CA ASP A 99 4.07 -28.62 -4.21
C ASP A 99 5.29 -27.70 -4.07
N CYS A 100 5.23 -26.71 -3.17
CA CYS A 100 6.27 -25.70 -2.97
C CYS A 100 6.58 -24.84 -4.21
N ASN A 101 5.72 -24.85 -5.22
CA ASN A 101 5.83 -23.90 -6.33
C ASN A 101 5.38 -22.53 -5.86
N ARG A 102 6.15 -21.50 -6.27
CA ARG A 102 5.90 -20.11 -5.89
C ARG A 102 5.55 -19.27 -7.09
N ILE A 103 4.44 -18.57 -7.00
CA ILE A 103 4.05 -17.55 -7.96
C ILE A 103 4.26 -16.19 -7.32
N SER A 104 5.13 -15.39 -7.92
CA SER A 104 5.44 -14.04 -7.42
C SER A 104 4.20 -13.15 -7.48
N MET A 105 4.00 -12.39 -6.41
CA MET A 105 2.88 -11.47 -6.23
C MET A 105 3.40 -10.16 -5.61
N THR A 106 2.61 -9.12 -5.70
CA THR A 106 2.85 -7.88 -4.98
C THR A 106 1.76 -7.67 -3.95
N LEU A 107 2.12 -7.64 -2.66
CA LEU A 107 1.23 -7.22 -1.60
C LEU A 107 1.12 -5.70 -1.61
N VAL A 108 -0.06 -5.17 -1.88
CA VAL A 108 -0.38 -3.74 -1.92
C VAL A 108 -0.87 -3.27 -0.56
N GLY A 109 -0.27 -2.22 -0.04
CA GLY A 109 -0.64 -1.59 1.21
C GLY A 109 0.48 -1.58 2.26
N PRO A 110 0.35 -0.67 3.22
CA PRO A 110 -0.80 0.18 3.49
C PRO A 110 -1.01 1.28 2.45
N VAL A 111 -2.27 1.61 2.19
CA VAL A 111 -2.68 2.82 1.48
C VAL A 111 -3.25 3.76 2.51
N ALA A 112 -2.56 4.84 2.80
CA ALA A 112 -2.90 5.78 3.86
C ALA A 112 -3.02 7.20 3.31
N VAL A 113 -4.00 7.93 3.82
CA VAL A 113 -4.18 9.37 3.62
C VAL A 113 -4.46 9.97 4.98
N LEU A 114 -3.92 11.16 5.25
CA LEU A 114 -4.19 11.89 6.49
C LEU A 114 -5.71 11.97 6.74
N PRO A 115 -6.17 11.79 7.99
CA PRO A 115 -7.60 11.73 8.32
C PRO A 115 -8.42 12.91 7.76
N ASP A 116 -7.90 14.13 7.84
CA ASP A 116 -8.57 15.34 7.38
C ASP A 116 -8.65 15.45 5.84
N LEU A 117 -7.87 14.64 5.11
CA LEU A 117 -7.83 14.60 3.65
C LEU A 117 -8.40 13.29 3.08
N GLN A 118 -8.99 12.44 3.90
CA GLN A 118 -9.71 11.27 3.42
C GLN A 118 -10.88 11.69 2.52
N ARG A 119 -11.20 10.84 1.52
CA ARG A 119 -12.23 11.11 0.48
C ARG A 119 -11.88 12.25 -0.48
N SER A 120 -10.67 12.84 -0.42
CA SER A 120 -10.19 13.86 -1.37
C SER A 120 -9.78 13.31 -2.74
N GLY A 121 -9.73 11.99 -2.91
CA GLY A 121 -9.25 11.32 -4.12
C GLY A 121 -7.76 10.95 -4.09
N LEU A 122 -7.00 11.33 -3.06
CA LEU A 122 -5.56 11.05 -2.96
C LEU A 122 -5.24 9.55 -2.98
N GLY A 123 -6.03 8.75 -2.25
CA GLY A 123 -5.87 7.28 -2.27
C GLY A 123 -6.09 6.70 -3.67
N ARG A 124 -7.04 7.25 -4.42
CA ARG A 124 -7.30 6.86 -5.80
C ARG A 124 -6.13 7.21 -6.72
N MET A 125 -5.59 8.42 -6.63
CA MET A 125 -4.43 8.86 -7.42
C MET A 125 -3.21 7.95 -7.19
N MET A 126 -2.92 7.61 -5.93
CA MET A 126 -1.82 6.69 -5.59
C MET A 126 -2.06 5.29 -6.13
N MET A 127 -3.29 4.77 -6.07
CA MET A 127 -3.64 3.46 -6.62
C MET A 127 -3.59 3.45 -8.16
N GLU A 128 -3.99 4.51 -8.84
CA GLU A 128 -3.84 4.67 -10.29
C GLU A 128 -2.36 4.64 -10.69
N ALA A 129 -1.50 5.34 -9.96
CA ALA A 129 -0.05 5.30 -10.16
C ALA A 129 0.53 3.88 -9.95
N LEU A 130 0.08 3.18 -8.89
CA LEU A 130 0.47 1.80 -8.63
C LEU A 130 0.08 0.86 -9.76
N VAL A 131 -1.20 0.87 -10.17
CA VAL A 131 -1.70 -0.04 -11.22
C VAL A 131 -0.98 0.17 -12.54
N LYS A 132 -0.71 1.43 -12.89
CA LYS A 132 0.08 1.79 -14.06
C LYS A 132 1.52 1.25 -13.96
N ALA A 133 2.21 1.54 -12.86
CA ALA A 133 3.58 1.07 -12.64
C ALA A 133 3.66 -0.46 -12.58
N ALA A 134 2.69 -1.14 -11.97
CA ALA A 134 2.62 -2.60 -11.95
C ALA A 134 2.56 -3.19 -13.36
N ALA A 135 1.73 -2.62 -14.24
CA ALA A 135 1.66 -3.05 -15.64
C ALA A 135 2.98 -2.81 -16.39
N GLU A 136 3.61 -1.65 -16.19
CA GLU A 136 4.89 -1.28 -16.82
C GLU A 136 6.05 -2.18 -16.39
N HIS A 137 6.03 -2.65 -15.14
CA HIS A 137 7.08 -3.50 -14.57
C HIS A 137 6.75 -5.00 -14.56
N GLY A 138 5.64 -5.41 -15.17
CA GLY A 138 5.27 -6.83 -15.31
C GLY A 138 4.79 -7.49 -14.01
N HIS A 139 4.23 -6.73 -13.07
CA HIS A 139 3.61 -7.25 -11.85
C HIS A 139 2.17 -7.67 -12.11
N ASP A 140 1.98 -8.89 -12.58
CA ASP A 140 0.68 -9.40 -13.04
C ASP A 140 -0.30 -9.81 -11.92
N ALA A 141 0.20 -10.01 -10.71
CA ALA A 141 -0.60 -10.43 -9.55
C ALA A 141 -0.41 -9.46 -8.39
N LEU A 142 -1.45 -8.68 -8.10
CA LEU A 142 -1.52 -7.78 -6.94
C LEU A 142 -2.48 -8.36 -5.92
N VAL A 143 -2.12 -8.36 -4.64
CA VAL A 143 -2.95 -8.84 -3.53
C VAL A 143 -3.02 -7.79 -2.44
N MET A 144 -4.17 -7.68 -1.76
CA MET A 144 -4.34 -6.75 -0.65
C MET A 144 -5.42 -7.19 0.33
N ILE A 145 -5.42 -6.59 1.52
CA ILE A 145 -6.53 -6.63 2.45
C ILE A 145 -7.19 -5.25 2.41
N GLY A 146 -8.38 -5.17 1.84
CA GLY A 146 -9.03 -3.88 1.55
C GLY A 146 -10.56 -3.95 1.55
N ASP A 147 -11.19 -2.85 1.19
CA ASP A 147 -12.63 -2.73 1.00
C ASP A 147 -13.00 -3.19 -0.42
N PRO A 148 -13.77 -4.28 -0.58
CA PRO A 148 -14.14 -4.81 -1.89
C PRO A 148 -14.98 -3.85 -2.72
N GLU A 149 -15.86 -3.05 -2.08
CA GLU A 149 -16.69 -2.09 -2.80
C GLU A 149 -15.85 -0.99 -3.44
N TYR A 150 -14.84 -0.50 -2.72
CA TYR A 150 -13.94 0.54 -3.22
C TYR A 150 -12.93 -0.02 -4.24
N TYR A 151 -12.16 -1.04 -3.86
CA TYR A 151 -11.09 -1.55 -4.72
C TYR A 151 -11.60 -2.38 -5.90
N GLY A 152 -12.75 -3.04 -5.76
CA GLY A 152 -13.42 -3.72 -6.87
C GLY A 152 -13.92 -2.73 -7.92
N ARG A 153 -14.62 -1.69 -7.46
CA ARG A 153 -15.25 -0.71 -8.36
C ARG A 153 -14.23 0.08 -9.21
N PHE A 154 -13.08 0.42 -8.63
CA PHE A 154 -12.14 1.36 -9.27
C PHE A 154 -10.87 0.70 -9.82
N PHE A 155 -10.54 -0.51 -9.38
CA PHE A 155 -9.24 -1.12 -9.68
C PHE A 155 -9.30 -2.62 -10.00
N ASP A 156 -10.47 -3.17 -10.17
CA ASP A 156 -10.71 -4.58 -10.54
C ASP A 156 -10.12 -5.60 -9.52
N PHE A 157 -10.02 -5.23 -8.24
CA PHE A 157 -9.66 -6.17 -7.21
C PHE A 157 -10.89 -6.98 -6.77
N THR A 158 -10.77 -8.29 -6.73
CA THR A 158 -11.87 -9.19 -6.34
C THR A 158 -11.41 -10.22 -5.31
N ALA A 159 -12.37 -10.77 -4.53
CA ALA A 159 -12.13 -11.89 -3.63
C ALA A 159 -12.28 -13.25 -4.34
N GLU A 160 -12.60 -13.27 -5.62
CA GLU A 160 -12.91 -14.50 -6.35
C GLU A 160 -11.72 -15.46 -6.41
N ALA A 161 -10.54 -14.96 -6.78
CA ALA A 161 -9.33 -15.76 -6.86
C ALA A 161 -8.77 -16.19 -5.48
N THR A 162 -9.11 -15.45 -4.41
CA THR A 162 -8.49 -15.62 -3.09
C THR A 162 -9.19 -16.64 -2.18
N GLY A 163 -10.26 -17.28 -2.66
CA GLY A 163 -11.10 -18.16 -1.87
C GLY A 163 -10.35 -19.31 -1.17
N GLY A 164 -9.34 -19.87 -1.82
CA GLY A 164 -8.48 -20.93 -1.29
C GLY A 164 -7.12 -20.45 -0.76
N TRP A 165 -6.87 -19.12 -0.67
CA TRP A 165 -5.57 -18.64 -0.21
C TRP A 165 -5.53 -18.43 1.30
N GLU A 166 -4.45 -18.89 1.91
CA GLU A 166 -4.17 -18.71 3.34
C GLU A 166 -3.25 -17.52 3.57
N VAL A 167 -3.45 -16.83 4.70
CA VAL A 167 -2.60 -15.74 5.18
C VAL A 167 -2.16 -15.98 6.62
N PRO A 168 -1.05 -15.38 7.09
CA PRO A 168 -0.47 -15.66 8.41
C PRO A 168 -1.22 -14.96 9.56
N GLY A 169 -2.54 -14.97 9.56
CA GLY A 169 -3.34 -14.38 10.63
C GLY A 169 -4.82 -14.21 10.26
N PRO A 170 -5.61 -13.62 11.15
CA PRO A 170 -7.03 -13.42 10.91
C PRO A 170 -7.27 -12.42 9.77
N VAL A 171 -8.19 -12.78 8.88
CA VAL A 171 -8.67 -11.91 7.81
C VAL A 171 -10.16 -12.20 7.53
N GLU A 172 -10.93 -11.17 7.35
CA GLU A 172 -12.26 -11.31 6.79
C GLU A 172 -12.14 -11.69 5.32
N ARG A 173 -12.59 -12.89 4.95
CA ARG A 173 -12.32 -13.51 3.63
C ARG A 173 -12.69 -12.62 2.45
N HIS A 174 -13.83 -11.90 2.55
CA HIS A 174 -14.27 -10.97 1.51
C HIS A 174 -13.37 -9.76 1.33
N ARG A 175 -12.48 -9.48 2.29
CA ARG A 175 -11.51 -8.38 2.24
C ARG A 175 -10.13 -8.77 1.73
N LEU A 176 -9.84 -10.07 1.60
CA LEU A 176 -8.64 -10.53 0.91
C LEU A 176 -8.91 -10.48 -0.58
N LEU A 177 -8.32 -9.51 -1.25
CA LEU A 177 -8.60 -9.18 -2.64
C LEU A 177 -7.38 -9.41 -3.51
N ALA A 178 -7.60 -9.81 -4.77
CA ALA A 178 -6.55 -9.89 -5.76
C ALA A 178 -6.97 -9.24 -7.08
N ARG A 179 -5.99 -8.68 -7.78
CA ARG A 179 -6.08 -8.27 -9.17
C ARG A 179 -5.08 -9.06 -9.98
N ILE A 180 -5.58 -9.92 -10.88
CA ILE A 180 -4.77 -10.82 -11.69
C ILE A 180 -4.88 -10.36 -13.14
N SER A 181 -3.78 -9.88 -13.71
CA SER A 181 -3.75 -9.36 -15.08
C SER A 181 -3.64 -10.46 -16.15
N ARG A 182 -3.11 -11.66 -15.75
CA ARG A 182 -3.03 -12.84 -16.63
C ARG A 182 -3.95 -13.94 -16.12
N PRO A 183 -5.06 -14.25 -16.78
CA PRO A 183 -5.93 -15.36 -16.41
C PRO A 183 -5.16 -16.70 -16.39
N GLY A 184 -5.42 -17.54 -15.39
CA GLY A 184 -4.79 -18.86 -15.23
C GLY A 184 -3.36 -18.85 -14.70
N GLY A 185 -2.78 -17.68 -14.42
CA GLY A 185 -1.40 -17.56 -13.92
C GLY A 185 -1.23 -17.80 -12.42
N VAL A 186 -2.34 -18.01 -11.67
CA VAL A 186 -2.29 -18.12 -10.20
C VAL A 186 -3.09 -19.34 -9.73
N PRO A 187 -2.52 -20.19 -8.85
CA PRO A 187 -3.23 -21.32 -8.27
C PRO A 187 -4.47 -20.92 -7.47
N ALA A 188 -5.52 -21.76 -7.51
CA ALA A 188 -6.74 -21.53 -6.74
C ALA A 188 -6.54 -21.72 -5.23
N VAL A 189 -5.50 -22.47 -4.82
CA VAL A 189 -5.18 -22.80 -3.43
C VAL A 189 -3.70 -22.54 -3.18
N GLY A 190 -3.35 -21.97 -2.03
CA GLY A 190 -1.97 -21.74 -1.62
C GLY A 190 -1.88 -20.86 -0.39
N ARG A 191 -0.65 -20.61 0.05
CA ARG A 191 -0.35 -19.74 1.18
C ARG A 191 0.38 -18.50 0.70
N ILE A 192 -0.07 -17.32 1.10
CA ILE A 192 0.65 -16.06 0.83
C ILE A 192 1.79 -15.95 1.85
N ILE A 193 3.00 -15.82 1.32
CA ILE A 193 4.23 -15.67 2.09
C ILE A 193 5.01 -14.44 1.65
N PRO A 194 5.85 -13.83 2.51
CA PRO A 194 6.84 -12.85 2.07
C PRO A 194 7.80 -13.49 1.05
N ASP A 195 8.19 -12.75 0.02
CA ASP A 195 9.13 -13.24 -1.00
C ASP A 195 10.40 -12.38 -1.07
N PRO A 196 11.43 -12.69 -0.25
CA PRO A 196 12.69 -11.95 -0.29
C PRO A 196 13.46 -12.12 -1.60
N ALA A 197 13.22 -13.18 -2.37
CA ALA A 197 13.88 -13.42 -3.65
C ALA A 197 13.41 -12.44 -4.74
N PHE A 198 12.18 -11.98 -4.67
CA PHE A 198 11.61 -10.99 -5.59
C PHE A 198 12.33 -9.63 -5.54
N ALA A 199 12.81 -9.21 -4.35
CA ALA A 199 13.56 -7.96 -4.17
C ALA A 199 14.91 -7.95 -4.91
N SER A 200 15.40 -9.10 -5.34
CA SER A 200 16.71 -9.28 -5.98
C SER A 200 16.67 -9.25 -7.50
N GLY A 201 15.56 -8.85 -8.13
CA GLY A 201 15.44 -8.69 -9.59
C GLY A 201 15.52 -9.98 -10.40
N ARG A 202 15.35 -11.14 -9.78
CA ARG A 202 15.22 -12.42 -10.50
C ARG A 202 13.75 -12.67 -10.83
N ILE A 203 13.29 -12.08 -11.92
CA ILE A 203 12.13 -12.61 -12.62
C ILE A 203 12.58 -13.98 -13.14
N ALA A 204 11.99 -15.06 -12.63
CA ALA A 204 12.19 -16.37 -13.22
C ALA A 204 11.66 -16.31 -14.67
N ALA A 205 12.53 -16.60 -15.61
CA ALA A 205 12.22 -16.67 -17.03
C ALA A 205 11.34 -17.87 -17.33
#